data_5cd1e375aad2655226549eeac437563b
#
_entry.id   5cd1e375aad2655226549eeac437563b
#
_cell.length_a   1.000
_cell.length_b   1.000
_cell.length_c   1.000
_cell.angle_alpha   90.00
_cell.angle_beta   90.00
_cell.angle_gamma   90.00
#
_symmetry.space_group_name_H-M   'P 1'
#
loop_
_entity.id
_entity.type
_entity.pdbx_description
1 polymer ?
#
loop_
_entity_poly.entity_id
_entity_poly.type
_entity_poly.pdbx_seq_one_letter_code
_entity_poly.pdbx_strand_id
1 'polypeptide(L)'
;MLLKGKNIVITGSGRGIGRAVAIACAKEGANVGLTSRTLEQLENVKKDIEDLGTGIKCVIKTADITKFPEVEEAFNTFHEELGTLNGVIANAGASWRANAHEVPIEKFEMVINTNILGVFYTFRAAYPYLNKENKEDKARFIITGSAVYPSVMGGFTSYTTSKYGVVGLQRELATEYKRENILINMILPMQVDTKMLRGRRAGDGNKAPGVLDPKDLIQYYLFVLSDETNKLNDELIYPSSFEALKMIINKAPEEKKENWEKFKNYLEETSPNLYDNIKKPSKLAEFIFNRLK
;
A
#
# COMPACT_ATOMS: atom_id res chain seq x y z
N MET A 1 9.60 16.64 4.33
CA MET A 1 9.86 15.19 4.10
C MET A 1 9.19 14.41 5.23
N LEU A 2 8.13 13.70 4.92
CA LEU A 2 7.27 12.95 5.87
C LEU A 2 7.95 11.74 6.49
N LEU A 3 8.93 11.15 5.79
CA LEU A 3 9.53 9.86 6.15
C LEU A 3 11.04 9.96 6.37
N LYS A 4 11.54 11.17 6.67
CA LYS A 4 12.98 11.41 6.84
C LYS A 4 13.59 10.47 7.89
N GLY A 5 14.60 9.70 7.46
CA GLY A 5 15.31 8.77 8.33
C GLY A 5 14.60 7.47 8.66
N LYS A 6 13.39 7.24 8.12
CA LYS A 6 12.68 5.96 8.28
C LYS A 6 13.21 4.91 7.29
N ASN A 7 13.19 3.65 7.70
CA ASN A 7 13.55 2.48 6.90
C ASN A 7 12.29 1.73 6.50
N ILE A 8 11.97 1.71 5.20
CA ILE A 8 10.72 1.15 4.67
C ILE A 8 11.03 0.02 3.68
N VAL A 9 10.46 -1.16 3.90
CA VAL A 9 10.59 -2.31 2.99
C VAL A 9 9.32 -2.48 2.18
N ILE A 10 9.43 -2.72 0.86
CA ILE A 10 8.29 -2.89 -0.05
C ILE A 10 8.46 -4.19 -0.85
N THR A 11 7.50 -5.12 -0.72
CA THR A 11 7.45 -6.32 -1.56
C THR A 11 6.71 -6.06 -2.86
N GLY A 12 7.13 -6.72 -3.95
CA GLY A 12 6.55 -6.48 -5.29
C GLY A 12 6.84 -5.08 -5.81
N SER A 13 8.00 -4.52 -5.46
CA SER A 13 8.40 -3.14 -5.73
C SER A 13 8.95 -2.89 -7.13
N GLY A 14 9.17 -3.92 -7.95
CA GLY A 14 9.76 -3.77 -9.28
C GLY A 14 8.87 -3.07 -10.32
N ARG A 15 7.55 -2.95 -10.06
CA ARG A 15 6.58 -2.31 -10.99
C ARG A 15 5.28 -1.91 -10.30
N GLY A 16 4.40 -1.22 -11.06
CA GLY A 16 3.04 -0.89 -10.65
C GLY A 16 3.00 -0.08 -9.35
N ILE A 17 2.09 -0.46 -8.44
CA ILE A 17 1.88 0.23 -7.16
C ILE A 17 3.17 0.22 -6.33
N GLY A 18 3.81 -0.94 -6.17
CA GLY A 18 5.02 -1.07 -5.35
C GLY A 18 6.16 -0.15 -5.82
N ARG A 19 6.40 -0.04 -7.14
CA ARG A 19 7.38 0.90 -7.72
C ARG A 19 7.01 2.35 -7.41
N ALA A 20 5.76 2.73 -7.64
CA ALA A 20 5.32 4.11 -7.42
C ALA A 20 5.46 4.51 -5.93
N VAL A 21 5.11 3.61 -5.01
CA VAL A 21 5.22 3.83 -3.57
C VAL A 21 6.69 3.87 -3.14
N ALA A 22 7.55 3.00 -3.68
CA ALA A 22 8.99 2.99 -3.37
C ALA A 22 9.65 4.34 -3.71
N ILE A 23 9.41 4.84 -4.93
CA ILE A 23 9.92 6.15 -5.37
C ILE A 23 9.37 7.29 -4.50
N ALA A 24 8.10 7.21 -4.11
CA ALA A 24 7.48 8.23 -3.27
C ALA A 24 8.05 8.22 -1.84
N CYS A 25 8.27 7.05 -1.24
CA CYS A 25 8.94 6.94 0.07
C CYS A 25 10.35 7.55 0.02
N ALA A 26 11.11 7.26 -1.04
CA ALA A 26 12.44 7.84 -1.24
C ALA A 26 12.41 9.37 -1.37
N LYS A 27 11.44 9.92 -2.12
CA LYS A 27 11.22 11.38 -2.23
C LYS A 27 10.89 12.02 -0.88
N GLU A 28 10.22 11.31 0.00
CA GLU A 28 9.88 11.77 1.35
C GLU A 28 11.00 11.49 2.39
N GLY A 29 12.18 11.07 1.92
CA GLY A 29 13.39 10.93 2.72
C GLY A 29 13.55 9.60 3.46
N ALA A 30 12.77 8.57 3.09
CA ALA A 30 12.96 7.22 3.63
C ALA A 30 14.09 6.48 2.92
N ASN A 31 14.89 5.72 3.66
CA ASN A 31 15.66 4.62 3.10
C ASN A 31 14.70 3.50 2.70
N VAL A 32 14.98 2.81 1.59
CA VAL A 32 14.06 1.81 1.07
C VAL A 32 14.74 0.46 0.80
N GLY A 33 14.11 -0.63 1.26
CA GLY A 33 14.40 -2.00 0.91
C GLY A 33 13.39 -2.51 -0.12
N LEU A 34 13.86 -2.97 -1.28
CA LEU A 34 13.02 -3.33 -2.40
C LEU A 34 13.17 -4.80 -2.75
N THR A 35 12.06 -5.55 -2.83
CA THR A 35 12.11 -6.94 -3.26
C THR A 35 11.05 -7.28 -4.30
N SER A 36 11.47 -8.08 -5.27
CA SER A 36 10.64 -8.75 -6.27
C SER A 36 11.43 -9.91 -6.88
N ARG A 37 10.80 -10.71 -7.74
CA ARG A 37 11.45 -11.85 -8.41
C ARG A 37 12.41 -11.47 -9.54
N THR A 38 12.31 -10.26 -10.07
CA THR A 38 13.03 -9.83 -11.28
C THR A 38 14.05 -8.76 -10.92
N LEU A 39 15.34 -9.12 -10.96
CA LEU A 39 16.44 -8.22 -10.62
C LEU A 39 16.45 -6.95 -11.47
N GLU A 40 16.35 -7.08 -12.78
CA GLU A 40 16.34 -5.95 -13.72
C GLU A 40 15.28 -4.88 -13.36
N GLN A 41 14.08 -5.33 -12.92
CA GLN A 41 13.04 -4.39 -12.51
C GLN A 41 13.43 -3.64 -11.22
N LEU A 42 14.10 -4.31 -10.28
CA LEU A 42 14.58 -3.68 -9.05
C LEU A 42 15.70 -2.69 -9.34
N GLU A 43 16.64 -3.04 -10.21
CA GLU A 43 17.74 -2.16 -10.64
C GLU A 43 17.21 -0.89 -11.31
N ASN A 44 16.21 -1.01 -12.17
CA ASN A 44 15.56 0.15 -12.79
C ASN A 44 14.90 1.06 -11.74
N VAL A 45 14.21 0.48 -10.74
CA VAL A 45 13.60 1.28 -9.67
C VAL A 45 14.67 1.92 -8.78
N LYS A 46 15.75 1.20 -8.48
CA LYS A 46 16.88 1.74 -7.71
C LYS A 46 17.49 2.93 -8.43
N LYS A 47 17.73 2.81 -9.75
CA LYS A 47 18.21 3.92 -10.56
C LYS A 47 17.29 5.12 -10.51
N ASP A 48 15.98 4.92 -10.71
CA ASP A 48 14.99 6.01 -10.61
C ASP A 48 15.06 6.74 -9.25
N ILE A 49 15.34 6.00 -8.17
CA ILE A 49 15.46 6.54 -6.81
C ILE A 49 16.79 7.29 -6.64
N GLU A 50 17.91 6.75 -7.13
CA GLU A 50 19.21 7.38 -7.10
C GLU A 50 19.22 8.71 -7.88
N ASP A 51 18.55 8.74 -9.03
CA ASP A 51 18.37 9.94 -9.88
C ASP A 51 17.59 11.07 -9.18
N LEU A 52 16.89 10.79 -8.07
CA LEU A 52 16.25 11.83 -7.25
C LEU A 52 17.26 12.70 -6.49
N GLY A 53 18.49 12.25 -6.30
CA GLY A 53 19.52 12.98 -5.56
C GLY A 53 19.21 13.23 -4.08
N THR A 54 18.34 12.45 -3.46
CA THR A 54 17.92 12.64 -2.06
C THR A 54 18.95 12.18 -1.04
N GLY A 55 19.95 11.40 -1.47
CA GLY A 55 20.99 10.85 -0.60
C GLY A 55 20.52 9.71 0.33
N ILE A 56 19.31 9.19 0.14
CA ILE A 56 18.78 8.05 0.92
C ILE A 56 19.41 6.73 0.44
N LYS A 57 19.34 5.71 1.30
CA LYS A 57 19.82 4.36 0.97
C LYS A 57 18.73 3.57 0.26
N CYS A 58 19.04 2.95 -0.88
CA CYS A 58 18.16 2.04 -1.61
C CYS A 58 18.82 0.67 -1.74
N VAL A 59 18.29 -0.32 -1.03
CA VAL A 59 18.77 -1.71 -1.01
C VAL A 59 17.81 -2.56 -1.82
N ILE A 60 18.34 -3.40 -2.72
CA ILE A 60 17.54 -4.33 -3.52
C ILE A 60 17.96 -5.78 -3.22
N LYS A 61 16.97 -6.68 -3.10
CA LYS A 61 17.20 -8.12 -2.97
C LYS A 61 16.07 -8.87 -3.67
N THR A 62 16.41 -9.80 -4.55
CA THR A 62 15.41 -10.65 -5.19
C THR A 62 14.88 -11.70 -4.21
N ALA A 63 13.56 -11.92 -4.23
CA ALA A 63 12.92 -13.02 -3.53
C ALA A 63 11.60 -13.42 -4.19
N ASP A 64 11.30 -14.70 -4.20
CA ASP A 64 9.95 -15.21 -4.46
C ASP A 64 9.18 -15.20 -3.14
N ILE A 65 8.16 -14.35 -3.07
CA ILE A 65 7.36 -14.14 -1.86
C ILE A 65 6.63 -15.42 -1.38
N THR A 66 6.53 -16.44 -2.23
CA THR A 66 5.92 -17.72 -1.89
C THR A 66 6.90 -18.70 -1.23
N LYS A 67 8.17 -18.32 -1.10
CA LYS A 67 9.23 -19.14 -0.51
C LYS A 67 9.80 -18.47 0.73
N PHE A 68 9.40 -18.94 1.92
CA PHE A 68 9.79 -18.31 3.18
C PHE A 68 11.31 -18.10 3.34
N PRO A 69 12.20 -19.07 3.02
CA PRO A 69 13.64 -18.85 3.16
C PRO A 69 14.19 -17.71 2.31
N GLU A 70 13.66 -17.51 1.07
CA GLU A 70 14.07 -16.38 0.22
C GLU A 70 13.60 -15.05 0.80
N VAL A 71 12.39 -15.03 1.39
CA VAL A 71 11.83 -13.83 2.06
C VAL A 71 12.64 -13.50 3.31
N GLU A 72 12.95 -14.49 4.12
CA GLU A 72 13.75 -14.34 5.34
C GLU A 72 15.14 -13.77 5.01
N GLU A 73 15.84 -14.35 4.02
CA GLU A 73 17.13 -13.85 3.57
C GLU A 73 17.05 -12.38 3.09
N ALA A 74 15.99 -12.02 2.37
CA ALA A 74 15.80 -10.64 1.93
C ALA A 74 15.63 -9.68 3.12
N PHE A 75 14.85 -10.05 4.14
CA PHE A 75 14.67 -9.21 5.32
C PHE A 75 15.92 -9.13 6.19
N ASN A 76 16.72 -10.21 6.29
CA ASN A 76 18.04 -10.19 6.92
C ASN A 76 18.94 -9.15 6.23
N THR A 77 19.03 -9.21 4.88
CA THR A 77 19.81 -8.24 4.08
C THR A 77 19.32 -6.80 4.32
N PHE A 78 18.00 -6.57 4.35
CA PHE A 78 17.49 -5.23 4.61
C PHE A 78 17.81 -4.74 6.01
N HIS A 79 17.75 -5.60 7.03
CA HIS A 79 18.12 -5.22 8.38
C HIS A 79 19.63 -4.90 8.49
N GLU A 80 20.49 -5.73 7.93
CA GLU A 80 21.94 -5.51 7.93
C GLU A 80 22.31 -4.18 7.28
N GLU A 81 21.63 -3.82 6.19
CA GLU A 81 21.94 -2.64 5.41
C GLU A 81 21.24 -1.36 5.89
N LEU A 82 20.01 -1.46 6.35
CA LEU A 82 19.18 -0.30 6.73
C LEU A 82 19.03 -0.14 8.25
N GLY A 83 19.23 -1.21 9.01
CA GLY A 83 18.92 -1.25 10.46
C GLY A 83 17.47 -1.57 10.74
N THR A 84 16.98 -1.10 11.89
CA THR A 84 15.60 -1.32 12.35
C THR A 84 14.57 -0.77 11.39
N LEU A 85 13.51 -1.54 11.11
CA LEU A 85 12.48 -1.19 10.13
C LEU A 85 11.33 -0.41 10.78
N ASN A 86 11.02 0.76 10.23
CA ASN A 86 9.88 1.58 10.64
C ASN A 86 8.60 1.22 9.90
N GLY A 87 8.71 0.65 8.71
CA GLY A 87 7.54 0.24 7.94
C GLY A 87 7.81 -0.87 6.95
N VAL A 88 6.78 -1.69 6.72
CA VAL A 88 6.78 -2.75 5.72
C VAL A 88 5.50 -2.69 4.92
N ILE A 89 5.61 -2.75 3.61
CA ILE A 89 4.48 -2.80 2.70
C ILE A 89 4.45 -4.16 2.00
N ALA A 90 3.53 -5.02 2.43
CA ALA A 90 3.21 -6.28 1.79
C ALA A 90 2.32 -6.01 0.56
N ASN A 91 2.98 -5.70 -0.58
CA ASN A 91 2.30 -5.30 -1.81
C ASN A 91 2.37 -6.37 -2.92
N ALA A 92 3.28 -7.32 -2.85
CA ALA A 92 3.35 -8.41 -3.83
C ALA A 92 2.00 -9.13 -3.96
N GLY A 93 1.57 -9.38 -5.20
CA GLY A 93 0.30 -10.02 -5.44
C GLY A 93 0.20 -10.64 -6.85
N ALA A 94 -0.74 -11.56 -7.00
CA ALA A 94 -1.07 -12.23 -8.25
C ALA A 94 -2.58 -12.29 -8.45
N SER A 95 -3.01 -12.43 -9.70
CA SER A 95 -4.41 -12.68 -10.05
C SER A 95 -4.50 -13.65 -11.22
N TRP A 96 -5.62 -14.36 -11.30
CA TRP A 96 -5.99 -15.17 -12.45
C TRP A 96 -7.47 -15.00 -12.75
N ARG A 97 -7.82 -14.91 -14.03
CA ARG A 97 -9.21 -14.70 -14.46
C ARG A 97 -9.68 -15.88 -15.27
N ALA A 98 -10.66 -16.61 -14.75
CA ALA A 98 -11.43 -17.66 -15.41
C ALA A 98 -12.66 -17.97 -14.56
N ASN A 99 -13.67 -18.64 -15.12
CA ASN A 99 -14.77 -19.19 -14.32
C ASN A 99 -14.23 -20.28 -13.39
N ALA A 100 -14.90 -20.50 -12.25
CA ALA A 100 -14.37 -21.36 -11.18
C ALA A 100 -13.99 -22.78 -11.65
N HIS A 101 -14.79 -23.39 -12.52
CA HIS A 101 -14.54 -24.74 -13.06
C HIS A 101 -13.42 -24.80 -14.12
N GLU A 102 -12.99 -23.65 -14.63
CA GLU A 102 -11.95 -23.52 -15.66
C GLU A 102 -10.60 -23.07 -15.07
N VAL A 103 -10.57 -22.68 -13.80
CA VAL A 103 -9.31 -22.24 -13.15
C VAL A 103 -8.37 -23.43 -13.03
N PRO A 104 -7.18 -23.42 -13.68
CA PRO A 104 -6.19 -24.46 -13.42
C PRO A 104 -5.78 -24.48 -11.94
N ILE A 105 -5.67 -25.67 -11.36
CA ILE A 105 -5.41 -25.84 -9.92
C ILE A 105 -4.12 -25.10 -9.52
N GLU A 106 -3.06 -25.23 -10.31
CA GLU A 106 -1.78 -24.56 -10.07
C GLU A 106 -1.89 -23.02 -10.12
N LYS A 107 -2.88 -22.47 -10.85
CA LYS A 107 -3.13 -21.01 -10.87
C LYS A 107 -3.93 -20.56 -9.65
N PHE A 108 -4.85 -21.40 -9.19
CA PHE A 108 -5.55 -21.14 -7.92
C PHE A 108 -4.55 -21.11 -6.76
N GLU A 109 -3.73 -22.15 -6.65
CA GLU A 109 -2.68 -22.28 -5.63
C GLU A 109 -1.67 -21.12 -5.71
N MET A 110 -1.20 -20.76 -6.90
CA MET A 110 -0.30 -19.63 -7.10
C MET A 110 -0.89 -18.33 -6.54
N VAL A 111 -2.18 -18.08 -6.77
CA VAL A 111 -2.83 -16.84 -6.28
C VAL A 111 -2.96 -16.88 -4.75
N ILE A 112 -3.38 -18.01 -4.18
CA ILE A 112 -3.50 -18.17 -2.71
C ILE A 112 -2.12 -18.04 -2.05
N ASN A 113 -1.12 -18.75 -2.56
CA ASN A 113 0.25 -18.73 -2.01
C ASN A 113 0.86 -17.32 -2.09
N THR A 114 0.64 -16.60 -3.20
CA THR A 114 1.18 -15.23 -3.33
C THR A 114 0.45 -14.25 -2.41
N ASN A 115 -0.90 -14.26 -2.42
CA ASN A 115 -1.69 -13.19 -1.81
C ASN A 115 -1.96 -13.41 -0.31
N ILE A 116 -1.89 -14.64 0.19
CA ILE A 116 -2.11 -14.97 1.61
C ILE A 116 -0.79 -15.39 2.26
N LEU A 117 -0.19 -16.50 1.82
CA LEU A 117 1.06 -16.99 2.44
C LEU A 117 2.20 -15.99 2.24
N GLY A 118 2.31 -15.34 1.07
CA GLY A 118 3.32 -14.31 0.82
C GLY A 118 3.19 -13.11 1.77
N VAL A 119 1.98 -12.68 2.12
CA VAL A 119 1.76 -11.64 3.14
C VAL A 119 2.16 -12.13 4.53
N PHE A 120 1.75 -13.34 4.90
CA PHE A 120 2.14 -13.94 6.17
C PHE A 120 3.66 -14.11 6.28
N TYR A 121 4.32 -14.60 5.25
CA TYR A 121 5.78 -14.74 5.21
C TYR A 121 6.49 -13.40 5.30
N THR A 122 5.96 -12.37 4.64
CA THR A 122 6.47 -11.00 4.75
C THR A 122 6.40 -10.49 6.19
N PHE A 123 5.26 -10.69 6.88
CA PHE A 123 5.11 -10.29 8.27
C PHE A 123 6.08 -11.06 9.18
N ARG A 124 6.11 -12.39 9.05
CA ARG A 124 6.96 -13.26 9.88
C ARG A 124 8.45 -12.93 9.74
N ALA A 125 8.93 -12.69 8.51
CA ALA A 125 10.32 -12.32 8.25
C ALA A 125 10.65 -10.88 8.72
N ALA A 126 9.70 -9.97 8.64
CA ALA A 126 9.87 -8.59 9.07
C ALA A 126 9.84 -8.42 10.59
N TYR A 127 9.03 -9.22 11.28
CA TYR A 127 8.72 -9.05 12.71
C TYR A 127 9.94 -8.91 13.63
N PRO A 128 11.04 -9.69 13.50
CA PRO A 128 12.22 -9.52 14.36
C PRO A 128 12.86 -8.12 14.24
N TYR A 129 12.70 -7.46 13.10
CA TYR A 129 13.39 -6.22 12.73
C TYR A 129 12.51 -4.97 12.83
N LEU A 130 11.20 -5.12 13.10
CA LEU A 130 10.29 -4.00 13.26
C LEU A 130 10.62 -3.16 14.49
N ASN A 131 10.49 -1.84 14.40
CA ASN A 131 10.68 -0.89 15.49
C ASN A 131 9.56 -1.02 16.53
N LYS A 132 9.71 -1.94 17.48
CA LYS A 132 8.71 -2.25 18.50
C LYS A 132 8.91 -1.49 19.82
N GLU A 133 10.08 -0.93 20.03
CA GLU A 133 10.46 -0.30 21.31
C GLU A 133 10.08 1.16 21.37
N ASN A 134 10.05 1.85 20.25
CA ASN A 134 9.73 3.26 20.17
C ASN A 134 8.21 3.50 20.15
N LYS A 135 7.65 4.00 21.26
CA LYS A 135 6.21 4.29 21.39
C LYS A 135 5.77 5.52 20.57
N GLU A 136 6.69 6.42 20.28
CA GLU A 136 6.41 7.64 19.53
C GLU A 136 6.51 7.41 18.00
N ASP A 137 7.38 6.49 17.57
CA ASP A 137 7.53 6.07 16.18
C ASP A 137 7.24 4.57 16.04
N LYS A 138 5.97 4.22 16.06
CA LYS A 138 5.51 2.83 15.95
C LYS A 138 5.82 2.25 14.58
N ALA A 139 6.17 0.98 14.54
CA ALA A 139 6.30 0.26 13.28
C ALA A 139 4.95 0.14 12.55
N ARG A 140 4.98 0.15 11.23
CA ARG A 140 3.78 0.05 10.39
C ARG A 140 3.90 -1.13 9.43
N PHE A 141 2.90 -2.00 9.46
CA PHE A 141 2.75 -3.07 8.49
C PHE A 141 1.52 -2.81 7.64
N ILE A 142 1.73 -2.53 6.35
CA ILE A 142 0.67 -2.15 5.42
C ILE A 142 0.47 -3.27 4.42
N ILE A 143 -0.77 -3.74 4.27
CA ILE A 143 -1.13 -4.75 3.29
C ILE A 143 -1.83 -4.09 2.10
N THR A 144 -1.41 -4.42 0.89
CA THR A 144 -2.14 -4.05 -0.33
C THR A 144 -3.24 -5.08 -0.58
N GLY A 145 -4.45 -4.72 -0.18
CA GLY A 145 -5.67 -5.49 -0.40
C GLY A 145 -6.25 -5.30 -1.81
N SER A 146 -7.57 -5.19 -1.90
CA SER A 146 -8.31 -4.86 -3.12
C SER A 146 -9.74 -4.47 -2.79
N ALA A 147 -10.31 -3.54 -3.54
CA ALA A 147 -11.74 -3.18 -3.45
C ALA A 147 -12.69 -4.29 -3.94
N VAL A 148 -12.18 -5.46 -4.35
CA VAL A 148 -12.99 -6.66 -4.50
C VAL A 148 -13.58 -7.13 -3.16
N TYR A 149 -13.01 -6.70 -2.03
CA TYR A 149 -13.62 -6.77 -0.71
C TYR A 149 -14.28 -5.42 -0.37
N PRO A 150 -15.55 -5.33 0.09
CA PRO A 150 -16.49 -6.43 0.34
C PRO A 150 -17.30 -6.86 -0.90
N SER A 151 -16.99 -6.36 -2.07
CA SER A 151 -17.67 -6.71 -3.32
C SER A 151 -17.09 -8.00 -3.93
N VAL A 152 -17.77 -8.53 -4.95
CA VAL A 152 -17.30 -9.67 -5.72
C VAL A 152 -17.37 -9.35 -7.22
N MET A 153 -16.46 -9.93 -8.00
CA MET A 153 -16.45 -9.84 -9.46
C MET A 153 -16.40 -11.24 -10.06
N GLY A 154 -17.30 -11.53 -11.00
CA GLY A 154 -17.32 -12.81 -11.71
C GLY A 154 -15.98 -13.08 -12.45
N GLY A 155 -15.57 -14.34 -12.47
CA GLY A 155 -14.33 -14.77 -13.15
C GLY A 155 -13.04 -14.52 -12.32
N PHE A 156 -13.13 -14.17 -11.05
CA PHE A 156 -11.96 -13.93 -10.19
C PHE A 156 -11.97 -14.80 -8.92
N THR A 157 -12.42 -16.05 -9.01
CA THR A 157 -12.63 -16.94 -7.86
C THR A 157 -11.39 -17.00 -6.96
N SER A 158 -10.21 -17.37 -7.49
CA SER A 158 -8.98 -17.47 -6.68
C SER A 158 -8.56 -16.10 -6.11
N TYR A 159 -8.67 -15.05 -6.90
CA TYR A 159 -8.29 -13.69 -6.48
C TYR A 159 -9.21 -13.17 -5.38
N THR A 160 -10.54 -13.25 -5.58
CA THR A 160 -11.53 -12.82 -4.58
C THR A 160 -11.35 -13.61 -3.29
N THR A 161 -11.24 -14.95 -3.34
CA THR A 161 -10.98 -15.80 -2.18
C THR A 161 -9.72 -15.34 -1.45
N SER A 162 -8.62 -15.08 -2.16
CA SER A 162 -7.37 -14.64 -1.54
C SER A 162 -7.49 -13.27 -0.88
N LYS A 163 -8.23 -12.33 -1.49
CA LYS A 163 -8.38 -10.97 -0.93
C LYS A 163 -9.33 -10.92 0.27
N TYR A 164 -10.32 -11.82 0.34
CA TYR A 164 -11.11 -12.01 1.56
C TYR A 164 -10.28 -12.68 2.66
N GLY A 165 -9.50 -13.71 2.31
CA GLY A 165 -8.62 -14.39 3.27
C GLY A 165 -7.57 -13.46 3.88
N VAL A 166 -6.95 -12.58 3.08
CA VAL A 166 -5.95 -11.65 3.59
C VAL A 166 -6.55 -10.53 4.46
N VAL A 167 -7.84 -10.20 4.32
CA VAL A 167 -8.53 -9.32 5.28
C VAL A 167 -8.65 -10.00 6.64
N GLY A 168 -8.98 -11.30 6.69
CA GLY A 168 -8.96 -12.06 7.93
C GLY A 168 -7.59 -12.07 8.59
N LEU A 169 -6.53 -12.34 7.81
CA LEU A 169 -5.15 -12.30 8.29
C LEU A 169 -4.78 -10.91 8.84
N GLN A 170 -5.14 -9.83 8.15
CA GLN A 170 -4.86 -8.46 8.62
C GLN A 170 -5.50 -8.17 9.97
N ARG A 171 -6.78 -8.53 10.15
CA ARG A 171 -7.52 -8.31 11.40
C ARG A 171 -6.94 -9.12 12.57
N GLU A 172 -6.55 -10.37 12.30
CA GLU A 172 -5.92 -11.20 13.31
C GLU A 172 -4.58 -10.63 13.74
N LEU A 173 -3.69 -10.31 12.80
CA LEU A 173 -2.41 -9.67 13.10
C LEU A 173 -2.59 -8.35 13.86
N ALA A 174 -3.55 -7.51 13.46
CA ALA A 174 -3.82 -6.23 14.14
C ALA A 174 -4.30 -6.43 15.59
N THR A 175 -4.98 -7.54 15.87
CA THR A 175 -5.46 -7.91 17.21
C THR A 175 -4.34 -8.50 18.06
N GLU A 176 -3.58 -9.47 17.53
CA GLU A 176 -2.47 -10.15 18.22
C GLU A 176 -1.39 -9.16 18.64
N TYR A 177 -0.99 -8.26 17.72
CA TYR A 177 0.13 -7.33 17.93
C TYR A 177 -0.28 -5.93 18.42
N LYS A 178 -1.54 -5.77 18.84
CA LYS A 178 -2.08 -4.49 19.34
C LYS A 178 -1.26 -3.86 20.48
N ARG A 179 -0.60 -4.68 21.31
CA ARG A 179 0.19 -4.25 22.47
C ARG A 179 1.66 -4.00 22.14
N GLU A 180 2.09 -4.35 20.94
CA GLU A 180 3.49 -4.31 20.51
C GLU A 180 3.73 -3.15 19.57
N ASN A 181 3.60 -1.97 19.84
CA ASN A 181 3.95 -0.80 19.00
C ASN A 181 4.01 -1.06 17.46
N ILE A 182 3.20 -1.99 16.95
CA ILE A 182 3.05 -2.33 15.54
C ILE A 182 1.62 -1.99 15.11
N LEU A 183 1.49 -1.16 14.10
CA LEU A 183 0.21 -0.75 13.52
C LEU A 183 0.00 -1.48 12.21
N ILE A 184 -1.09 -2.25 12.10
CA ILE A 184 -1.37 -3.09 10.95
C ILE A 184 -2.64 -2.59 10.27
N ASN A 185 -2.50 -2.14 9.02
CA ASN A 185 -3.58 -1.56 8.24
C ASN A 185 -3.57 -2.10 6.81
N MET A 186 -4.69 -1.95 6.11
CA MET A 186 -4.82 -2.38 4.72
C MET A 186 -5.33 -1.25 3.84
N ILE A 187 -4.71 -1.11 2.66
CA ILE A 187 -5.21 -0.24 1.60
C ILE A 187 -5.87 -1.12 0.55
N LEU A 188 -7.10 -0.77 0.13
CA LEU A 188 -7.92 -1.54 -0.81
C LEU A 188 -8.07 -0.78 -2.13
N PRO A 189 -7.08 -0.86 -3.04
CA PRO A 189 -7.16 -0.21 -4.34
C PRO A 189 -8.33 -0.73 -5.17
N MET A 190 -8.92 0.17 -5.95
CA MET A 190 -9.79 -0.18 -7.08
C MET A 190 -8.97 -0.69 -8.26
N GLN A 191 -9.50 -0.53 -9.48
CA GLN A 191 -8.77 -0.86 -10.70
C GLN A 191 -7.62 0.13 -10.90
N VAL A 192 -6.40 -0.38 -11.00
CA VAL A 192 -5.17 0.40 -11.15
C VAL A 192 -4.46 -0.02 -12.43
N ASP A 193 -3.96 0.94 -13.19
CA ASP A 193 -3.23 0.70 -14.45
C ASP A 193 -1.89 0.01 -14.18
N THR A 194 -1.95 -1.29 -14.03
CA THR A 194 -0.81 -2.16 -13.76
C THR A 194 -0.78 -3.34 -14.71
N LYS A 195 0.37 -3.99 -14.85
CA LYS A 195 0.49 -5.22 -15.65
C LYS A 195 -0.47 -6.33 -15.18
N MET A 196 -0.84 -6.34 -13.90
CA MET A 196 -1.81 -7.30 -13.36
C MET A 196 -3.20 -7.10 -13.97
N LEU A 197 -3.66 -5.85 -14.14
CA LEU A 197 -4.97 -5.52 -14.69
C LEU A 197 -4.96 -5.50 -16.23
N ARG A 198 -3.94 -4.88 -16.84
CA ARG A 198 -3.93 -4.53 -18.27
C ARG A 198 -2.89 -5.26 -19.10
N GLY A 199 -2.08 -6.12 -18.49
CA GLY A 199 -1.03 -6.88 -19.19
C GLY A 199 -0.02 -5.94 -19.86
N ARG A 200 0.21 -6.12 -21.18
CA ARG A 200 1.16 -5.32 -21.98
C ARG A 200 0.70 -3.87 -22.22
N ARG A 201 -0.59 -3.56 -22.00
CA ARG A 201 -1.16 -2.23 -22.20
C ARG A 201 -1.05 -1.31 -20.98
N ALA A 202 -0.49 -1.77 -19.88
CA ALA A 202 -0.28 -0.93 -18.69
C ALA A 202 0.65 0.25 -19.02
N GLY A 203 0.20 1.46 -18.69
CA GLY A 203 0.96 2.68 -18.94
C GLY A 203 0.91 3.24 -20.37
N ASP A 204 0.06 2.69 -21.27
CA ASP A 204 -0.09 3.17 -22.63
C ASP A 204 -0.96 4.45 -22.79
N GLY A 205 -1.46 4.98 -21.68
CA GLY A 205 -2.34 6.17 -21.65
C GLY A 205 -3.81 5.88 -22.00
N ASN A 206 -4.13 4.73 -22.60
CA ASN A 206 -5.48 4.37 -23.06
C ASN A 206 -6.22 3.54 -22.01
N LYS A 207 -6.37 4.03 -20.80
CA LYS A 207 -7.12 3.36 -19.73
C LYS A 207 -8.60 3.73 -19.73
N ALA A 208 -9.45 2.79 -19.30
CA ALA A 208 -10.87 3.05 -19.15
C ALA A 208 -11.12 4.11 -18.06
N PRO A 209 -12.21 4.88 -18.14
CA PRO A 209 -12.61 5.78 -17.07
C PRO A 209 -12.70 5.07 -15.72
N GLY A 210 -12.22 5.71 -14.65
CA GLY A 210 -12.20 5.14 -13.30
C GLY A 210 -11.02 4.21 -13.00
N VAL A 211 -10.16 3.89 -13.98
CA VAL A 211 -8.89 3.19 -13.73
C VAL A 211 -7.85 4.20 -13.24
N LEU A 212 -7.38 4.03 -12.01
CA LEU A 212 -6.38 4.89 -11.38
C LEU A 212 -4.98 4.63 -11.93
N ASP A 213 -4.11 5.64 -11.89
CA ASP A 213 -2.67 5.40 -12.03
C ASP A 213 -2.07 4.93 -10.70
N PRO A 214 -0.99 4.13 -10.70
CA PRO A 214 -0.29 3.78 -9.47
C PRO A 214 0.08 4.99 -8.59
N LYS A 215 0.39 6.13 -9.21
CA LYS A 215 0.71 7.39 -8.53
C LYS A 215 -0.46 7.95 -7.72
N ASP A 216 -1.70 7.69 -8.10
CA ASP A 216 -2.89 8.19 -7.41
C ASP A 216 -3.07 7.54 -6.04
N LEU A 217 -2.41 6.40 -5.81
CA LEU A 217 -2.45 5.68 -4.53
C LEU A 217 -1.37 6.12 -3.54
N ILE A 218 -0.34 6.82 -3.97
CA ILE A 218 0.85 7.15 -3.16
C ILE A 218 0.46 7.81 -1.84
N GLN A 219 -0.46 8.77 -1.87
CA GLN A 219 -0.87 9.55 -0.70
C GLN A 219 -1.42 8.68 0.44
N TYR A 220 -2.10 7.57 0.13
CA TYR A 220 -2.66 6.66 1.14
C TYR A 220 -1.56 5.89 1.86
N TYR A 221 -0.54 5.43 1.13
CA TYR A 221 0.62 4.75 1.72
C TYR A 221 1.46 5.72 2.55
N LEU A 222 1.76 6.91 2.04
CA LEU A 222 2.51 7.93 2.77
C LEU A 222 1.79 8.36 4.05
N PHE A 223 0.48 8.53 4.01
CA PHE A 223 -0.31 8.84 5.19
C PHE A 223 -0.17 7.74 6.25
N VAL A 224 -0.39 6.47 5.88
CA VAL A 224 -0.30 5.36 6.85
C VAL A 224 1.12 5.18 7.39
N LEU A 225 2.16 5.53 6.62
CA LEU A 225 3.57 5.49 7.05
C LEU A 225 3.96 6.68 7.92
N SER A 226 3.20 7.77 7.91
CA SER A 226 3.54 9.02 8.63
C SER A 226 3.28 8.91 10.13
N ASP A 227 3.89 9.81 10.91
CA ASP A 227 3.69 9.88 12.37
C ASP A 227 2.30 10.36 12.78
N GLU A 228 1.54 10.94 11.84
CA GLU A 228 0.15 11.36 12.07
C GLU A 228 -0.78 10.19 12.39
N THR A 229 -0.35 8.95 12.07
CA THR A 229 -1.17 7.74 12.19
C THR A 229 -0.84 6.85 13.39
N ASN A 230 -0.14 7.35 14.40
CA ASN A 230 0.28 6.56 15.57
C ASN A 230 -0.85 5.88 16.39
N LYS A 231 -2.11 6.12 16.03
CA LYS A 231 -3.30 5.46 16.60
C LYS A 231 -4.09 4.65 15.58
N LEU A 232 -3.66 4.65 14.30
CA LEU A 232 -4.38 3.97 13.22
C LEU A 232 -3.99 2.50 13.18
N ASN A 233 -4.87 1.62 13.64
CA ASN A 233 -4.67 0.17 13.63
C ASN A 233 -5.97 -0.53 13.25
N ASP A 234 -5.90 -1.65 12.54
CA ASP A 234 -7.03 -2.46 12.05
C ASP A 234 -7.95 -1.70 11.07
N GLU A 235 -7.40 -0.75 10.32
CA GLU A 235 -8.21 0.02 9.36
C GLU A 235 -8.12 -0.55 7.94
N LEU A 236 -9.28 -0.54 7.27
CA LEU A 236 -9.44 -0.84 5.85
C LEU A 236 -9.65 0.47 5.09
N ILE A 237 -8.64 0.94 4.37
CA ILE A 237 -8.64 2.23 3.68
C ILE A 237 -9.07 2.02 2.22
N TYR A 238 -10.17 2.64 1.82
CA TYR A 238 -10.73 2.59 0.47
C TYR A 238 -10.39 3.87 -0.30
N PRO A 239 -9.40 3.88 -1.21
CA PRO A 239 -9.07 5.06 -2.03
C PRO A 239 -10.26 5.63 -2.79
N SER A 240 -11.22 4.79 -3.21
CA SER A 240 -12.44 5.23 -3.90
C SER A 240 -13.26 6.27 -3.14
N SER A 241 -13.33 6.17 -1.82
CA SER A 241 -14.06 7.14 -0.99
C SER A 241 -13.42 8.54 -1.03
N PHE A 242 -12.12 8.61 -1.34
CA PHE A 242 -11.37 9.86 -1.37
C PHE A 242 -11.23 10.46 -2.77
N GLU A 243 -11.48 9.71 -3.84
CA GLU A 243 -11.51 10.26 -5.20
C GLU A 243 -12.67 11.27 -5.37
N ALA A 244 -13.84 10.97 -4.77
CA ALA A 244 -14.95 11.93 -4.72
C ALA A 244 -14.57 13.19 -3.92
N LEU A 245 -13.85 13.04 -2.81
CA LEU A 245 -13.33 14.16 -2.02
C LEU A 245 -12.43 15.07 -2.86
N LYS A 246 -11.51 14.52 -3.63
CA LYS A 246 -10.64 15.29 -4.54
C LYS A 246 -11.44 16.10 -5.55
N MET A 247 -12.48 15.51 -6.13
CA MET A 247 -13.35 16.22 -7.08
C MET A 247 -14.06 17.42 -6.44
N ILE A 248 -14.49 17.29 -5.18
CA ILE A 248 -15.13 18.37 -4.43
C ILE A 248 -14.11 19.46 -4.06
N ILE A 249 -12.91 19.08 -3.59
CA ILE A 249 -11.83 20.05 -3.31
C ILE A 249 -11.55 20.91 -4.54
N ASN A 250 -11.41 20.28 -5.72
CA ASN A 250 -11.12 20.99 -6.95
C ASN A 250 -12.24 21.95 -7.40
N LYS A 251 -13.49 21.68 -7.03
CA LYS A 251 -14.66 22.49 -7.40
C LYS A 251 -15.10 23.47 -6.32
N ALA A 252 -14.63 23.32 -5.09
CA ALA A 252 -15.02 24.18 -3.97
C ALA A 252 -14.53 25.63 -4.16
N PRO A 253 -15.29 26.64 -3.68
CA PRO A 253 -14.85 28.03 -3.65
C PRO A 253 -13.56 28.21 -2.84
N GLU A 254 -12.69 29.14 -3.26
CA GLU A 254 -11.38 29.36 -2.62
C GLU A 254 -11.50 29.70 -1.13
N GLU A 255 -12.52 30.51 -0.74
CA GLU A 255 -12.77 30.85 0.65
C GLU A 255 -13.11 29.63 1.54
N LYS A 256 -13.62 28.55 0.93
CA LYS A 256 -13.90 27.29 1.63
C LYS A 256 -12.66 26.40 1.75
N LYS A 257 -11.64 26.68 0.94
CA LYS A 257 -10.36 25.94 0.93
C LYS A 257 -9.27 26.59 1.78
N GLU A 258 -9.55 27.65 2.53
CA GLU A 258 -8.56 28.33 3.36
C GLU A 258 -7.91 27.39 4.39
N ASN A 259 -8.73 26.55 5.06
CA ASN A 259 -8.28 25.54 6.00
C ASN A 259 -9.23 24.33 6.04
N TRP A 260 -8.77 23.24 6.67
CA TRP A 260 -9.54 22.01 6.75
C TRP A 260 -10.89 22.18 7.45
N GLU A 261 -10.98 22.94 8.53
CA GLU A 261 -12.26 23.11 9.27
C GLU A 261 -13.31 23.82 8.44
N LYS A 262 -12.95 24.89 7.69
CA LYS A 262 -13.87 25.56 6.77
C LYS A 262 -14.32 24.63 5.64
N PHE A 263 -13.39 23.86 5.08
CA PHE A 263 -13.71 22.92 4.02
C PHE A 263 -14.56 21.76 4.53
N LYS A 264 -14.30 21.24 5.72
CA LYS A 264 -15.08 20.19 6.37
C LYS A 264 -16.54 20.58 6.56
N ASN A 265 -16.80 21.78 7.07
CA ASN A 265 -18.15 22.30 7.22
C ASN A 265 -18.87 22.43 5.85
N TYR A 266 -18.17 22.96 4.84
CA TYR A 266 -18.67 23.00 3.47
C TYR A 266 -19.01 21.62 2.92
N LEU A 267 -18.16 20.63 3.16
CA LEU A 267 -18.36 19.25 2.74
C LEU A 267 -19.56 18.59 3.44
N GLU A 268 -19.73 18.83 4.73
CA GLU A 268 -20.87 18.33 5.52
C GLU A 268 -22.20 18.89 4.99
N GLU A 269 -22.22 20.18 4.65
CA GLU A 269 -23.42 20.84 4.08
C GLU A 269 -23.74 20.39 2.67
N THR A 270 -22.73 20.26 1.79
CA THR A 270 -22.92 20.01 0.35
C THR A 270 -22.90 18.56 -0.07
N SER A 271 -22.30 17.68 0.73
CA SER A 271 -22.08 16.26 0.42
C SER A 271 -22.10 15.40 1.68
N PRO A 272 -23.21 15.39 2.47
CA PRO A 272 -23.26 14.71 3.77
C PRO A 272 -22.94 13.21 3.70
N ASN A 273 -23.40 12.52 2.66
CA ASN A 273 -23.11 11.09 2.46
C ASN A 273 -21.61 10.83 2.26
N LEU A 274 -20.89 11.70 1.53
CA LEU A 274 -19.45 11.58 1.36
C LEU A 274 -18.74 11.90 2.68
N TYR A 275 -19.16 12.96 3.37
CA TYR A 275 -18.63 13.33 4.67
C TYR A 275 -18.73 12.16 5.66
N ASP A 276 -19.87 11.48 5.73
CA ASP A 276 -20.06 10.31 6.57
C ASP A 276 -19.10 9.16 6.25
N ASN A 277 -18.79 8.95 4.98
CA ASN A 277 -17.88 7.90 4.53
C ASN A 277 -16.40 8.21 4.81
N ILE A 278 -16.01 9.48 4.91
CA ILE A 278 -14.62 9.90 5.13
C ILE A 278 -14.33 10.42 6.53
N LYS A 279 -15.35 10.57 7.38
CA LYS A 279 -15.14 11.02 8.78
C LYS A 279 -14.34 10.03 9.63
N LYS A 280 -14.22 8.80 9.18
CA LYS A 280 -13.28 7.81 9.68
C LYS A 280 -12.49 7.23 8.50
N PRO A 281 -11.20 7.43 8.40
CA PRO A 281 -10.33 8.24 9.25
C PRO A 281 -10.33 9.73 8.83
N SER A 282 -10.85 10.61 9.66
CA SER A 282 -10.93 12.06 9.37
C SER A 282 -9.57 12.71 9.09
N LYS A 283 -8.51 12.23 9.74
CA LYS A 283 -7.13 12.68 9.50
C LYS A 283 -6.62 12.38 8.09
N LEU A 284 -7.07 11.31 7.44
CA LEU A 284 -6.69 11.03 6.06
C LEU A 284 -7.34 12.04 5.10
N ALA A 285 -8.59 12.42 5.34
CA ALA A 285 -9.28 13.43 4.56
C ALA A 285 -8.58 14.80 4.66
N GLU A 286 -8.20 15.20 5.87
CA GLU A 286 -7.41 16.41 6.12
C GLU A 286 -6.03 16.36 5.47
N PHE A 287 -5.33 15.24 5.59
CA PHE A 287 -4.02 15.03 4.96
C PHE A 287 -4.11 15.17 3.44
N ILE A 288 -5.13 14.55 2.82
CA ILE A 288 -5.36 14.66 1.37
C ILE A 288 -5.70 16.10 0.98
N PHE A 289 -6.56 16.76 1.75
CA PHE A 289 -6.92 18.16 1.54
C PHE A 289 -5.68 19.07 1.53
N ASN A 290 -4.82 18.95 2.55
CA ASN A 290 -3.62 19.77 2.69
C ASN A 290 -2.57 19.54 1.58
N ARG A 291 -2.59 18.38 0.91
CA ARG A 291 -1.70 18.07 -0.21
C ARG A 291 -2.25 18.45 -1.58
N LEU A 292 -3.55 18.66 -1.69
CA LEU A 292 -4.19 19.07 -2.94
C LEU A 292 -4.46 20.58 -3.03
N LYS A 293 -4.40 21.27 -1.92
CA LYS A 293 -4.38 22.73 -1.81
C LYS A 293 -3.03 23.30 -2.24
#